data_ba93c74d237c831e7033a230220f125a
#
_entry.id   ba93c74d237c831e7033a230220f125a
#
_cell.length_a   1.000
_cell.length_b   1.000
_cell.length_c   1.000
_cell.angle_alpha   90.00
_cell.angle_beta   90.00
_cell.angle_gamma   90.00
#
_symmetry.space_group_name_H-M   'P 1'
#
loop_
_entity.id
_entity.type
_entity.pdbx_description
1 polymer ?
#
loop_
_entity_poly.entity_id
_entity_poly.type
_entity_poly.pdbx_seq_one_letter_code
_entity_poly.pdbx_strand_id
1 'polypeptide(L)'
;ATIEIIFVNVNPQSTLLLGQARGASITALVSRGLPVAEYTALQMKKAVVGHGRAAKTQVQEMVRRLLDLPGLPGPDAADALGMAITHAHAGQAMARLAQVAPLQRRQHAMYRAGRSY
;
A
#
# COMPACT_ATOMS: atom_id res chain seq x y z
N ALA A 1 5.62 5.44 -6.43
CA ALA A 1 6.32 5.32 -5.15
C ALA A 1 5.33 5.13 -4.01
N THR A 2 5.79 4.54 -2.92
CA THR A 2 5.00 4.31 -1.72
C THR A 2 5.71 4.87 -0.50
N ILE A 3 4.93 5.37 0.45
CA ILE A 3 5.45 5.85 1.72
C ILE A 3 4.52 5.44 2.87
N GLU A 4 5.09 5.17 4.02
CA GLU A 4 4.34 4.80 5.21
C GLU A 4 3.67 6.02 5.85
N ILE A 5 2.41 5.86 6.27
CA ILE A 5 1.73 6.84 7.10
C ILE A 5 2.23 6.70 8.54
N ILE A 6 2.73 7.79 9.09
CA ILE A 6 3.28 7.84 10.44
C ILE A 6 2.19 8.36 11.41
N PHE A 7 2.03 7.65 12.53
CA PHE A 7 1.16 8.08 13.63
C PHE A 7 1.97 8.73 14.75
N VAL A 8 1.30 9.56 15.56
CA VAL A 8 1.90 10.19 16.73
C VAL A 8 2.37 9.11 17.70
N ASN A 9 3.64 9.17 18.05
CA ASN A 9 4.28 8.25 19.00
C ASN A 9 4.29 8.86 20.41
N VAL A 10 4.60 8.03 21.41
CA VAL A 10 4.77 8.44 22.81
C VAL A 10 5.88 9.50 22.97
N ASN A 11 6.91 9.46 22.10
CA ASN A 11 7.99 10.45 22.08
C ASN A 11 7.72 11.53 21.00
N PRO A 12 7.34 12.76 21.40
CA PRO A 12 7.05 13.85 20.44
C PRO A 12 8.25 14.24 19.57
N GLN A 13 9.46 14.16 20.12
CA GLN A 13 10.68 14.50 19.39
C GLN A 13 10.96 13.51 18.26
N SER A 14 10.83 12.22 18.52
CA SER A 14 10.96 11.19 17.49
C SER A 14 9.89 11.32 16.40
N THR A 15 8.66 11.63 16.78
CA THR A 15 7.56 11.90 15.83
C THR A 15 7.87 13.08 14.94
N LEU A 16 8.41 14.17 15.49
CA LEU A 16 8.80 15.36 14.73
C LEU A 16 9.90 15.06 13.72
N LEU A 17 10.95 14.33 14.11
CA LEU A 17 12.05 13.94 13.24
C LEU A 17 11.57 13.03 12.09
N LEU A 18 10.72 12.06 12.40
CA LEU A 18 10.10 11.19 11.38
C LEU A 18 9.22 11.97 10.41
N GLY A 19 8.46 12.95 10.92
CA GLY A 19 7.65 13.84 10.09
C GLY A 19 8.48 14.68 9.13
N GLN A 20 9.61 15.20 9.58
CA GLN A 20 10.56 15.96 8.75
C GLN A 20 11.18 15.06 7.66
N ALA A 21 11.63 13.86 8.01
CA ALA A 21 12.19 12.89 7.07
C ALA A 21 11.14 12.47 6.03
N ARG A 22 9.90 12.25 6.46
CA ARG A 22 8.78 11.91 5.59
C ARG A 22 8.49 13.02 4.59
N GLY A 23 8.40 14.28 5.05
CA GLY A 23 8.17 15.44 4.21
C GLY A 23 9.27 15.63 3.17
N ALA A 24 10.54 15.48 3.56
CA ALA A 24 11.68 15.56 2.64
C ALA A 24 11.62 14.45 1.58
N SER A 25 11.29 13.23 1.98
CA SER A 25 11.16 12.08 1.07
C SER A 25 10.03 12.29 0.07
N ILE A 26 8.86 12.73 0.50
CA ILE A 26 7.72 13.03 -0.39
C ILE A 26 8.08 14.12 -1.38
N THR A 27 8.71 15.19 -0.93
CA THR A 27 9.15 16.29 -1.80
C THR A 27 10.12 15.80 -2.88
N ALA A 28 11.07 14.96 -2.52
CA ALA A 28 12.02 14.37 -3.47
C ALA A 28 11.31 13.52 -4.53
N LEU A 29 10.34 12.69 -4.13
CA LEU A 29 9.57 11.85 -5.04
C LEU A 29 8.72 12.68 -6.00
N VAL A 30 7.98 13.65 -5.47
CA VAL A 30 7.08 14.52 -6.25
C VAL A 30 7.87 15.39 -7.22
N SER A 31 9.05 15.87 -6.82
CA SER A 31 9.92 16.68 -7.71
C SER A 31 10.41 15.90 -8.92
N ARG A 32 10.39 14.59 -8.87
CA ARG A 32 10.71 13.70 -10.01
C ARG A 32 9.48 13.25 -10.78
N GLY A 33 8.31 13.80 -10.50
CA GLY A 33 7.06 13.44 -11.17
C GLY A 33 6.52 12.07 -10.80
N LEU A 34 6.98 11.46 -9.70
CA LEU A 34 6.51 10.16 -9.25
C LEU A 34 5.21 10.31 -8.46
N PRO A 35 4.14 9.57 -8.80
CA PRO A 35 2.96 9.50 -7.95
C PRO A 35 3.32 8.80 -6.65
N VAL A 36 2.79 9.30 -5.53
CA VAL A 36 3.04 8.77 -4.18
C VAL A 36 1.76 8.22 -3.61
N ALA A 37 1.78 6.93 -3.28
CA ALA A 37 0.71 6.26 -2.54
C ALA A 37 1.12 6.08 -1.08
N GLU A 38 0.15 6.14 -0.18
CA GLU A 38 0.38 6.07 1.26
C GLU A 38 -0.37 4.89 1.86
N TYR A 39 0.30 4.14 2.73
CA TYR A 39 -0.27 3.00 3.44
C TYR A 39 0.17 3.00 4.90
N THR A 40 -0.68 2.50 5.78
CA THR A 40 -0.34 2.27 7.18
C THR A 40 0.45 0.96 7.33
N ALA A 41 1.19 0.83 8.44
CA ALA A 41 1.84 -0.42 8.80
C ALA A 41 0.83 -1.58 8.93
N LEU A 42 -0.37 -1.29 9.45
CA LEU A 42 -1.45 -2.26 9.57
C LEU A 42 -1.92 -2.77 8.20
N GLN A 43 -2.12 -1.88 7.23
CA GLN A 43 -2.50 -2.24 5.86
C GLN A 43 -1.42 -3.10 5.20
N MET A 44 -0.16 -2.74 5.37
CA MET A 44 0.98 -3.51 4.86
C MET A 44 1.02 -4.91 5.47
N LYS A 45 0.91 -5.04 6.78
CA LYS A 45 0.90 -6.34 7.46
C LYS A 45 -0.23 -7.23 6.98
N LYS A 46 -1.44 -6.70 6.83
CA LYS A 46 -2.58 -7.42 6.28
C LYS A 46 -2.33 -7.87 4.84
N ALA A 47 -1.76 -7.02 4.00
CA ALA A 47 -1.50 -7.35 2.60
C ALA A 47 -0.40 -8.40 2.44
N VAL A 48 0.66 -8.33 3.24
CA VAL A 48 1.85 -9.18 3.12
C VAL A 48 1.70 -10.50 3.88
N VAL A 49 1.22 -10.45 5.12
CA VAL A 49 1.12 -11.63 6.01
C VAL A 49 -0.31 -12.19 6.09
N GLY A 50 -1.31 -11.34 5.87
CA GLY A 50 -2.72 -11.71 5.94
C GLY A 50 -3.45 -11.24 7.20
N HIS A 51 -2.74 -10.69 8.20
CA HIS A 51 -3.33 -10.11 9.40
C HIS A 51 -2.49 -8.95 9.94
N GLY A 52 -3.15 -8.00 10.63
CA GLY A 52 -2.52 -6.77 11.10
C GLY A 52 -1.65 -6.90 12.35
N ARG A 53 -1.65 -8.06 13.01
CA ARG A 53 -0.86 -8.34 14.22
C ARG A 53 0.43 -9.08 13.95
N ALA A 54 0.88 -9.13 12.70
CA ALA A 54 2.11 -9.79 12.32
C ALA A 54 3.32 -9.20 13.06
N ALA A 55 4.18 -10.08 13.57
CA ALA A 55 5.47 -9.67 14.13
C ALA A 55 6.43 -9.23 13.02
N LYS A 56 7.43 -8.41 13.36
CA LYS A 56 8.45 -7.95 12.40
C LYS A 56 9.14 -9.11 11.68
N THR A 57 9.44 -10.18 12.39
CA THR A 57 10.07 -11.39 11.83
C THR A 57 9.18 -12.08 10.79
N GLN A 58 7.88 -12.08 10.98
CA GLN A 58 6.91 -12.63 10.02
C GLN A 58 6.87 -11.81 8.73
N VAL A 59 6.91 -10.47 8.86
CA VAL A 59 6.97 -9.58 7.69
C VAL A 59 8.26 -9.80 6.90
N GLN A 60 9.41 -9.84 7.59
CA GLN A 60 10.71 -10.11 6.96
C GLN A 60 10.72 -11.44 6.21
N GLU A 61 10.22 -12.50 6.83
CA GLU A 61 10.19 -13.84 6.23
C GLU A 61 9.24 -13.91 5.03
N MET A 62 8.07 -13.28 5.14
CA MET A 62 7.11 -13.27 4.02
C MET A 62 7.62 -12.45 2.84
N VAL A 63 8.25 -11.29 3.10
CA VAL A 63 8.88 -10.47 2.05
C VAL A 63 9.99 -11.27 1.35
N ARG A 64 10.82 -11.97 2.13
CA ARG A 64 11.85 -12.85 1.56
C ARG A 64 11.25 -13.88 0.60
N ARG A 65 10.16 -14.53 0.99
CA ARG A 65 9.49 -15.53 0.17
C ARG A 65 8.83 -14.94 -1.07
N LEU A 66 8.09 -13.85 -0.91
CA LEU A 66 7.36 -13.23 -2.01
C LEU A 66 8.27 -12.68 -3.12
N LEU A 67 9.45 -12.20 -2.74
CA LEU A 67 10.43 -11.63 -3.68
C LEU A 67 11.57 -12.59 -4.03
N ASP A 68 11.53 -13.81 -3.49
CA ASP A 68 12.58 -14.83 -3.69
C ASP A 68 13.98 -14.28 -3.40
N LEU A 69 14.12 -13.63 -2.23
CA LEU A 69 15.38 -13.06 -1.82
C LEU A 69 16.36 -14.12 -1.30
N PRO A 70 17.66 -13.99 -1.57
CA PRO A 70 18.67 -14.95 -1.14
C PRO A 70 18.91 -14.96 0.37
N GLY A 71 18.49 -13.90 1.08
CA GLY A 71 18.64 -13.77 2.53
C GLY A 71 17.51 -12.97 3.13
N LEU A 72 17.42 -12.99 4.46
CA LEU A 72 16.41 -12.25 5.20
C LEU A 72 16.72 -10.74 5.16
N PRO A 73 15.81 -9.90 4.65
CA PRO A 73 16.02 -8.45 4.68
C PRO A 73 15.97 -7.92 6.11
N GLY A 74 16.68 -6.84 6.41
CA GLY A 74 16.55 -6.14 7.68
C GLY A 74 15.13 -5.60 7.90
N PRO A 75 14.78 -5.24 9.15
CA PRO A 75 13.41 -4.79 9.46
C PRO A 75 12.93 -3.59 8.63
N ASP A 76 13.76 -2.57 8.50
CA ASP A 76 13.41 -1.35 7.76
C ASP A 76 13.30 -1.60 6.26
N ALA A 77 14.21 -2.36 5.70
CA ALA A 77 14.15 -2.76 4.29
C ALA A 77 12.91 -3.63 4.01
N ALA A 78 12.57 -4.54 4.93
CA ALA A 78 11.37 -5.37 4.81
C ALA A 78 10.09 -4.53 4.85
N ASP A 79 10.03 -3.53 5.69
CA ASP A 79 8.89 -2.60 5.74
C ASP A 79 8.74 -1.83 4.42
N ALA A 80 9.81 -1.30 3.88
CA ALA A 80 9.80 -0.60 2.59
C ALA A 80 9.38 -1.52 1.43
N LEU A 81 9.91 -2.73 1.38
CA LEU A 81 9.52 -3.74 0.39
C LEU A 81 8.06 -4.18 0.57
N GLY A 82 7.62 -4.32 1.82
CA GLY A 82 6.23 -4.62 2.16
C GLY A 82 5.25 -3.54 1.66
N MET A 83 5.62 -2.27 1.78
CA MET A 83 4.84 -1.15 1.23
C MET A 83 4.74 -1.24 -0.29
N ALA A 84 5.83 -1.56 -0.97
CA ALA A 84 5.84 -1.73 -2.43
C ALA A 84 4.96 -2.91 -2.87
N ILE A 85 5.01 -4.03 -2.18
CA ILE A 85 4.15 -5.21 -2.42
C ILE A 85 2.68 -4.85 -2.22
N THR A 86 2.36 -4.14 -1.14
CA THR A 86 1.00 -3.67 -0.84
C THR A 86 0.45 -2.81 -1.98
N HIS A 87 1.26 -1.90 -2.48
CA HIS A 87 0.88 -1.04 -3.61
C HIS A 87 0.67 -1.82 -4.90
N ALA A 88 1.52 -2.79 -5.19
CA ALA A 88 1.36 -3.66 -6.35
C ALA A 88 0.04 -4.44 -6.29
N HIS A 89 -0.31 -4.99 -5.13
CA HIS A 89 -1.58 -5.69 -4.92
C HIS A 89 -2.79 -4.75 -5.06
N ALA A 90 -2.72 -3.56 -4.49
CA ALA A 90 -3.78 -2.54 -4.61
C ALA A 90 -3.98 -2.11 -6.07
N GLY A 91 -2.90 -1.93 -6.82
CA GLY A 91 -2.96 -1.60 -8.25
C GLY A 91 -3.63 -2.68 -9.07
N GLN A 92 -3.34 -3.95 -8.81
CA GLN A 92 -4.00 -5.08 -9.45
C GLN A 92 -5.49 -5.14 -9.13
N ALA A 93 -5.87 -4.93 -7.87
CA ALA A 93 -7.27 -4.91 -7.46
C ALA A 93 -8.04 -3.79 -8.14
N MET A 94 -7.48 -2.58 -8.22
CA MET A 94 -8.08 -1.45 -8.91
C MET A 94 -8.22 -1.70 -10.43
N ALA A 95 -7.23 -2.31 -11.05
CA ALA A 95 -7.29 -2.68 -12.47
C ALA A 95 -8.41 -3.68 -12.75
N ARG A 96 -8.59 -4.67 -11.90
CA ARG A 96 -9.71 -5.64 -11.99
C ARG A 96 -11.06 -4.97 -11.85
N LEU A 97 -11.22 -4.07 -10.86
CA LEU A 97 -12.45 -3.31 -10.65
C LEU A 97 -12.78 -2.41 -11.85
N ALA A 98 -11.78 -1.77 -12.44
CA ALA A 98 -11.95 -0.95 -13.64
C ALA A 98 -12.44 -1.76 -14.85
N GLN A 99 -12.06 -3.03 -14.95
CA GLN A 99 -12.53 -3.93 -16.00
C GLN A 99 -14.00 -4.34 -15.81
N VAL A 100 -14.45 -4.48 -14.57
CA VAL A 100 -15.82 -4.90 -14.22
C VAL A 100 -16.82 -3.73 -14.25
N ALA A 101 -16.39 -2.52 -13.91
CA ALA A 101 -17.24 -1.34 -13.83
C ALA A 101 -18.02 -1.03 -15.13
N PRO A 102 -17.46 -1.17 -16.35
CA PRO A 102 -18.22 -0.97 -17.58
C PRO A 102 -19.37 -1.96 -17.78
N LEU A 103 -19.21 -3.20 -17.31
CA LEU A 103 -20.22 -4.24 -17.40
C LEU A 103 -21.43 -3.92 -16.49
N GLN A 104 -21.16 -3.45 -15.29
CA GLN A 104 -22.19 -3.04 -14.34
C GLN A 104 -22.98 -1.81 -14.85
N ARG A 105 -22.29 -0.86 -15.46
CA ARG A 105 -22.97 0.30 -16.10
C ARG A 105 -23.88 -0.12 -17.25
N ARG A 106 -23.48 -1.09 -18.05
CA ARG A 106 -24.31 -1.63 -19.14
C ARG A 106 -25.55 -2.35 -18.60
N GLN A 107 -25.41 -3.15 -17.55
CA GLN A 107 -26.54 -3.81 -16.91
C GLN A 107 -27.52 -2.82 -16.30
N HIS A 108 -27.02 -1.76 -15.64
CA HIS A 108 -27.88 -0.70 -15.11
C HIS A 108 -28.59 0.12 -16.18
N ALA A 109 -27.93 0.38 -17.31
CA ALA A 109 -28.54 1.08 -18.44
C ALA A 109 -29.62 0.22 -19.09
N MET A 110 -29.42 -1.08 -19.26
CA MET A 110 -30.44 -2.02 -19.77
C MET A 110 -31.63 -2.11 -18.83
N TYR A 111 -31.41 -2.13 -17.52
CA TYR A 111 -32.49 -2.18 -16.54
C TYR A 111 -33.31 -0.90 -16.50
N ARG A 112 -32.68 0.27 -16.70
CA ARG A 112 -33.41 1.55 -16.83
C ARG A 112 -34.23 1.65 -18.11
N ALA A 113 -33.69 1.16 -19.22
CA ALA A 113 -34.41 1.13 -20.49
C ALA A 113 -35.67 0.23 -20.43
N GLY A 114 -35.60 -0.88 -19.67
CA GLY A 114 -36.76 -1.76 -19.44
C GLY A 114 -37.84 -1.22 -18.51
N ARG A 115 -37.62 -0.06 -17.87
CA ARG A 115 -38.60 0.60 -16.97
C ARG A 115 -39.30 1.79 -17.59
N SER A 116 -39.02 2.16 -18.81
CA SER A 116 -39.65 3.30 -19.48
C SER A 116 -40.96 2.96 -20.15
N TYR A 117 -41.55 1.86 -19.78
CA TYR A 117 -42.90 1.48 -20.11
C TYR A 117 -43.76 1.60 -18.85
#